data_bd14ee0e87bdf308a0bc2645f041fea5
#
_entry.id   bd14ee0e87bdf308a0bc2645f041fea5
#
_cell.length_a   1.000
_cell.length_b   1.000
_cell.length_c   1.000
_cell.angle_alpha   90.00
_cell.angle_beta   90.00
_cell.angle_gamma   90.00
#
_symmetry.space_group_name_H-M   'P 1'
#
loop_
_entity.id
_entity.type
_entity.pdbx_description
1 polymer ?
#
loop_
_entity_poly.entity_id
_entity_poly.type
_entity_poly.pdbx_seq_one_letter_code
_entity_poly.pdbx_strand_id
1 'polypeptide(L)'
;MFVTFRTILGYRKARKYRRDYVGYLFQDYALIPDQTVYENINLAARPNKILSTKAMLTQIAQALDQVGLAGYERRQVCELSGGEQQRVAIARLLVRPPKVVLADEPTGVLDHDNSLRVIAHLRDLADGGASVVVATHSDLVAGSADQHIKVA
;
A
#
# COMPACT_ATOMS: atom_id res chain seq x y z
N MET A 1 9.27 -2.73 24.13
CA MET A 1 8.60 -3.97 24.60
C MET A 1 8.18 -4.77 23.37
N PHE A 2 8.77 -5.94 23.13
CA PHE A 2 8.40 -6.78 21.98
C PHE A 2 7.21 -7.65 22.40
N VAL A 3 6.08 -7.52 21.72
CA VAL A 3 4.92 -8.40 21.92
C VAL A 3 5.04 -9.55 20.94
N THR A 4 5.30 -10.76 21.46
CA THR A 4 5.34 -11.98 20.65
C THR A 4 3.92 -12.54 20.55
N PHE A 5 3.31 -12.42 19.39
CA PHE A 5 2.05 -13.10 19.11
C PHE A 5 2.32 -14.58 18.84
N ARG A 6 1.84 -15.46 19.71
CA ARG A 6 1.85 -16.90 19.46
C ARG A 6 0.93 -17.18 18.28
N THR A 7 1.47 -17.69 17.17
CA THR A 7 0.70 -17.99 15.97
C THR A 7 -0.33 -19.09 16.27
N ILE A 8 -1.58 -18.69 16.44
CA ILE A 8 -2.72 -19.62 16.62
C ILE A 8 -3.00 -20.38 15.29
N LEU A 9 -2.58 -19.80 14.17
CA LEU A 9 -2.70 -20.40 12.84
C LEU A 9 -1.38 -21.06 12.45
N GLY A 10 -1.41 -22.33 12.01
CA GLY A 10 -0.21 -22.97 11.46
C GLY A 10 0.39 -22.14 10.34
N TYR A 11 1.73 -22.16 10.18
CA TYR A 11 2.54 -21.31 9.29
C TYR A 11 1.96 -21.16 7.87
N ARG A 12 1.45 -22.25 7.28
CA ARG A 12 0.83 -22.23 5.92
C ARG A 12 -0.44 -21.40 5.87
N LYS A 13 -1.30 -21.47 6.91
CA LYS A 13 -2.55 -20.69 7.00
C LYS A 13 -2.23 -19.21 7.23
N ALA A 14 -1.30 -18.89 8.11
CA ALA A 14 -0.86 -17.51 8.36
C ALA A 14 -0.27 -16.86 7.09
N ARG A 15 0.55 -17.60 6.32
CA ARG A 15 1.09 -17.12 5.04
C ARG A 15 -0.02 -16.85 4.01
N LYS A 16 -1.01 -17.75 3.91
CA LYS A 16 -2.16 -17.56 3.02
C LYS A 16 -2.97 -16.32 3.43
N TYR A 17 -3.23 -16.14 4.71
CA TYR A 17 -3.97 -14.98 5.23
C TYR A 17 -3.25 -13.67 4.92
N ARG A 18 -1.95 -13.56 5.23
CA ARG A 18 -1.15 -12.38 4.91
C ARG A 18 -1.18 -12.08 3.40
N ARG A 19 -0.98 -13.10 2.58
CA ARG A 19 -1.00 -12.95 1.13
C ARG A 19 -2.35 -12.48 0.60
N ASP A 20 -3.46 -13.03 1.14
CA ASP A 20 -4.78 -12.86 0.53
C ASP A 20 -5.58 -11.67 1.10
N TYR A 21 -5.26 -11.24 2.33
CA TYR A 21 -6.07 -10.25 3.04
C TYR A 21 -5.30 -9.04 3.56
N VAL A 22 -3.98 -9.08 3.65
CA VAL A 22 -3.20 -7.99 4.26
C VAL A 22 -2.39 -7.28 3.19
N GLY A 23 -2.53 -5.96 3.15
CA GLY A 23 -1.69 -5.05 2.40
C GLY A 23 -0.75 -4.31 3.35
N TYR A 24 0.46 -4.05 2.90
CA TYR A 24 1.46 -3.32 3.68
C TYR A 24 1.88 -2.05 2.93
N LEU A 25 1.93 -0.95 3.67
CA LEU A 25 2.55 0.29 3.24
C LEU A 25 3.71 0.59 4.20
N PHE A 26 4.92 0.28 3.76
CA PHE A 26 6.13 0.47 4.53
C PHE A 26 6.69 1.88 4.38
N GLN A 27 7.45 2.34 5.35
CA GLN A 27 8.13 3.63 5.33
C GLN A 27 9.10 3.76 4.13
N ASP A 28 9.76 2.67 3.74
CA ASP A 28 10.67 2.57 2.57
C ASP A 28 9.96 2.11 1.29
N TYR A 29 8.62 2.11 1.30
CA TYR A 29 7.72 1.71 0.21
C TYR A 29 7.85 0.24 -0.22
N ALA A 30 8.90 -0.47 0.14
CA ALA A 30 9.22 -1.86 -0.25
C ALA A 30 9.03 -2.08 -1.77
N LEU A 31 9.59 -1.20 -2.56
CA LEU A 31 9.65 -1.29 -4.02
C LEU A 31 11.03 -1.81 -4.45
N ILE A 32 11.09 -2.45 -5.60
CA ILE A 32 12.33 -2.94 -6.22
C ILE A 32 12.85 -1.86 -7.17
N PRO A 33 13.97 -1.17 -6.83
CA PRO A 33 14.39 0.04 -7.55
C PRO A 33 14.69 -0.19 -9.04
N ASP A 34 15.31 -1.32 -9.37
CA ASP A 34 15.74 -1.67 -10.74
C ASP A 34 14.62 -2.24 -11.62
N GLN A 35 13.41 -2.35 -11.06
CA GLN A 35 12.23 -2.79 -11.79
C GLN A 35 11.35 -1.61 -12.18
N THR A 36 10.55 -1.81 -13.22
CA THR A 36 9.54 -0.85 -13.64
C THR A 36 8.39 -0.75 -12.63
N VAL A 37 7.66 0.35 -12.69
CA VAL A 37 6.43 0.56 -11.93
C VAL A 37 5.44 -0.59 -12.17
N TYR A 38 5.26 -0.98 -13.44
CA TYR A 38 4.41 -2.12 -13.80
C TYR A 38 4.84 -3.41 -13.10
N GLU A 39 6.13 -3.76 -13.13
CA GLU A 39 6.64 -4.98 -12.50
C GLU A 39 6.44 -4.97 -11.00
N ASN A 40 6.69 -3.85 -10.34
CA ASN A 40 6.47 -3.69 -8.90
C ASN A 40 5.01 -3.90 -8.49
N ILE A 41 4.06 -3.35 -9.24
CA ILE A 41 2.64 -3.50 -8.97
C ILE A 41 2.17 -4.93 -9.32
N ASN A 42 2.60 -5.47 -10.45
CA ASN A 42 2.24 -6.81 -10.91
C ASN A 42 2.71 -7.93 -9.96
N LEU A 43 3.83 -7.74 -9.25
CA LEU A 43 4.27 -8.67 -8.21
C LEU A 43 3.22 -8.87 -7.10
N ALA A 44 2.55 -7.80 -6.69
CA ALA A 44 1.50 -7.86 -5.67
C ALA A 44 0.20 -8.47 -6.20
N ALA A 45 -0.08 -8.31 -7.49
CA ALA A 45 -1.28 -8.81 -8.14
C ALA A 45 -1.23 -10.33 -8.45
N ARG A 46 -0.04 -10.93 -8.55
CA ARG A 46 0.21 -12.34 -8.97
C ARG A 46 -0.52 -13.46 -8.23
N PRO A 47 -1.01 -13.35 -6.98
CA PRO A 47 -1.73 -14.46 -6.37
C PRO A 47 -3.02 -14.85 -7.10
N ASN A 48 -3.58 -13.96 -7.90
CA ASN A 48 -4.77 -14.24 -8.69
C ASN A 48 -4.40 -14.52 -10.16
N LYS A 49 -4.03 -15.76 -10.48
CA LYS A 49 -3.82 -16.27 -11.85
C LYS A 49 -5.04 -16.17 -12.78
N ILE A 50 -6.09 -15.46 -12.37
CA ILE A 50 -7.39 -15.45 -13.05
C ILE A 50 -7.48 -14.36 -14.11
N LEU A 51 -6.65 -13.32 -14.03
CA LEU A 51 -6.70 -12.23 -15.00
C LEU A 51 -5.77 -12.48 -16.19
N SER A 52 -6.28 -12.23 -17.39
CA SER A 52 -5.44 -12.18 -18.58
C SER A 52 -4.42 -11.03 -18.45
N THR A 53 -3.29 -11.13 -19.15
CA THR A 53 -2.26 -10.08 -19.17
C THR A 53 -2.86 -8.72 -19.56
N LYS A 54 -3.82 -8.69 -20.48
CA LYS A 54 -4.51 -7.46 -20.91
C LYS A 54 -5.36 -6.86 -19.79
N ALA A 55 -6.11 -7.67 -19.05
CA ALA A 55 -6.92 -7.20 -17.92
C ALA A 55 -6.04 -6.65 -16.80
N MET A 56 -4.90 -7.28 -16.52
CA MET A 56 -3.93 -6.81 -15.53
C MET A 56 -3.32 -5.45 -15.93
N LEU A 57 -2.94 -5.29 -17.19
CA LEU A 57 -2.44 -4.01 -17.71
C LEU A 57 -3.48 -2.90 -17.50
N THR A 58 -4.74 -3.16 -17.82
CA THR A 58 -5.83 -2.19 -17.63
C THR A 58 -6.01 -1.82 -16.15
N GLN A 59 -6.00 -2.81 -15.25
CA GLN A 59 -6.13 -2.56 -13.81
C GLN A 59 -4.96 -1.72 -13.27
N ILE A 60 -3.74 -2.02 -13.69
CA ILE A 60 -2.55 -1.27 -13.26
C ILE A 60 -2.62 0.17 -13.79
N ALA A 61 -2.99 0.37 -15.05
CA ALA A 61 -3.15 1.71 -15.63
C ALA A 61 -4.22 2.52 -14.88
N GLN A 62 -5.36 1.91 -14.54
CA GLN A 62 -6.40 2.57 -13.74
C GLN A 62 -5.92 2.93 -12.33
N ALA A 63 -5.20 2.04 -11.67
CA ALA A 63 -4.66 2.32 -10.33
C ALA A 63 -3.61 3.44 -10.37
N LEU A 64 -2.77 3.48 -11.39
CA LEU A 64 -1.79 4.57 -11.59
C LEU A 64 -2.48 5.90 -11.87
N ASP A 65 -3.54 5.90 -12.66
CA ASP A 65 -4.34 7.12 -12.92
C ASP A 65 -4.94 7.66 -11.62
N GLN A 66 -5.53 6.80 -10.78
CA GLN A 66 -6.10 7.18 -9.47
C GLN A 66 -5.09 7.86 -8.54
N VAL A 67 -3.82 7.49 -8.60
CA VAL A 67 -2.75 8.12 -7.80
C VAL A 67 -2.01 9.23 -8.53
N GLY A 68 -2.48 9.66 -9.71
CA GLY A 68 -1.89 10.73 -10.51
C GLY A 68 -0.55 10.36 -11.14
N LEU A 69 -0.37 9.09 -11.51
CA LEU A 69 0.82 8.55 -12.20
C LEU A 69 0.47 7.89 -13.54
N ALA A 70 -0.55 8.39 -14.24
CA ALA A 70 -0.93 7.88 -15.55
C ALA A 70 0.28 7.87 -16.51
N GLY A 71 0.51 6.76 -17.20
CA GLY A 71 1.61 6.61 -18.17
C GLY A 71 2.99 6.27 -17.56
N TYR A 72 3.07 6.03 -16.23
CA TYR A 72 4.33 5.72 -15.56
C TYR A 72 4.70 4.23 -15.61
N GLU A 73 3.92 3.37 -16.21
CA GLU A 73 4.06 1.91 -16.19
C GLU A 73 5.46 1.43 -16.53
N ARG A 74 6.13 2.09 -17.48
CA ARG A 74 7.44 1.70 -18.00
C ARG A 74 8.62 2.38 -17.33
N ARG A 75 8.38 3.37 -16.46
CA ARG A 75 9.46 4.04 -15.70
C ARG A 75 10.07 3.09 -14.70
N GLN A 76 11.37 3.19 -14.49
CA GLN A 76 12.05 2.50 -13.41
C GLN A 76 11.77 3.21 -12.08
N VAL A 77 11.62 2.44 -11.00
CA VAL A 77 11.33 2.99 -9.67
C VAL A 77 12.44 3.89 -9.16
N CYS A 78 13.70 3.59 -9.48
CA CYS A 78 14.85 4.42 -9.12
C CYS A 78 14.85 5.83 -9.75
N GLU A 79 14.07 6.06 -10.81
CA GLU A 79 13.92 7.37 -11.47
C GLU A 79 12.85 8.26 -10.80
N LEU A 80 12.10 7.69 -9.86
CA LEU A 80 10.96 8.36 -9.23
C LEU A 80 11.39 9.12 -7.97
N SER A 81 10.77 10.27 -7.74
CA SER A 81 10.82 10.96 -6.44
C SER A 81 10.20 10.10 -5.33
N GLY A 82 10.54 10.37 -4.07
CA GLY A 82 9.97 9.65 -2.93
C GLY A 82 8.44 9.68 -2.89
N GLY A 83 7.83 10.84 -3.20
CA GLY A 83 6.37 10.95 -3.27
C GLY A 83 5.76 10.15 -4.44
N GLU A 84 6.45 10.02 -5.58
CA GLU A 84 6.00 9.16 -6.68
C GLU A 84 6.14 7.68 -6.31
N GLN A 85 7.23 7.29 -5.68
CA GLN A 85 7.42 5.91 -5.19
C GLN A 85 6.32 5.52 -4.20
N GLN A 86 5.96 6.42 -3.29
CA GLN A 86 4.88 6.17 -2.37
C GLN A 86 3.53 5.99 -3.08
N ARG A 87 3.22 6.82 -4.08
CA ARG A 87 2.02 6.65 -4.88
C ARG A 87 2.01 5.33 -5.65
N VAL A 88 3.17 4.84 -6.12
CA VAL A 88 3.28 3.48 -6.67
C VAL A 88 2.96 2.42 -5.62
N ALA A 89 3.43 2.58 -4.38
CA ALA A 89 3.11 1.65 -3.29
C ALA A 89 1.60 1.65 -2.95
N ILE A 90 0.93 2.81 -3.04
CA ILE A 90 -0.53 2.91 -2.90
C ILE A 90 -1.24 2.25 -4.09
N ALA A 91 -0.82 2.52 -5.33
CA ALA A 91 -1.38 1.88 -6.52
C ALA A 91 -1.31 0.34 -6.43
N ARG A 92 -0.24 -0.20 -5.85
CA ARG A 92 -0.09 -1.62 -5.54
C ARG A 92 -1.20 -2.17 -4.63
N LEU A 93 -1.68 -1.37 -3.66
CA LEU A 93 -2.84 -1.72 -2.82
C LEU A 93 -4.15 -1.62 -3.59
N LEU A 94 -4.30 -0.63 -4.47
CA LEU A 94 -5.53 -0.41 -5.25
C LEU A 94 -5.77 -1.51 -6.30
N VAL A 95 -4.71 -2.03 -6.92
CA VAL A 95 -4.83 -3.16 -7.88
C VAL A 95 -5.38 -4.41 -7.20
N ARG A 96 -5.11 -4.56 -5.91
CA ARG A 96 -5.62 -5.68 -5.12
C ARG A 96 -6.02 -5.16 -3.74
N PRO A 97 -7.24 -4.60 -3.61
CA PRO A 97 -7.69 -4.05 -2.35
C PRO A 97 -7.64 -5.09 -1.24
N PRO A 98 -6.84 -4.89 -0.18
CA PRO A 98 -6.76 -5.81 0.94
C PRO A 98 -7.96 -5.62 1.87
N LYS A 99 -8.21 -6.59 2.76
CA LYS A 99 -9.18 -6.41 3.86
C LYS A 99 -8.58 -5.68 5.06
N VAL A 100 -7.27 -5.75 5.20
CA VAL A 100 -6.53 -5.05 6.26
C VAL A 100 -5.32 -4.37 5.63
N VAL A 101 -5.16 -3.08 5.88
CA VAL A 101 -3.96 -2.31 5.52
C VAL A 101 -3.17 -2.05 6.79
N LEU A 102 -1.88 -2.37 6.75
CA LEU A 102 -0.92 -2.00 7.81
C LEU A 102 0.04 -0.97 7.22
N ALA A 103 -0.02 0.26 7.72
CA ALA A 103 0.84 1.35 7.28
C ALA A 103 1.79 1.76 8.42
N ASP A 104 3.07 1.86 8.10
CA ASP A 104 4.12 2.28 9.02
C ASP A 104 4.72 3.60 8.53
N GLU A 105 4.52 4.67 9.31
CA GLU A 105 4.90 6.06 8.99
C GLU A 105 4.62 6.46 7.53
N PRO A 106 3.35 6.33 7.05
CA PRO A 106 3.04 6.48 5.62
C PRO A 106 3.26 7.89 5.07
N THR A 107 3.53 8.88 5.92
CA THR A 107 3.75 10.28 5.53
C THR A 107 5.08 10.84 6.03
N GLY A 108 5.92 10.03 6.65
CA GLY A 108 7.10 10.48 7.41
C GLY A 108 8.15 11.27 6.62
N VAL A 109 8.23 11.08 5.30
CA VAL A 109 9.22 11.74 4.42
C VAL A 109 8.56 12.66 3.39
N LEU A 110 7.26 12.94 3.51
CA LEU A 110 6.49 13.72 2.55
C LEU A 110 6.28 15.16 3.02
N ASP A 111 6.14 16.06 2.05
CA ASP A 111 5.55 17.37 2.30
C ASP A 111 4.07 17.29 2.68
N HIS A 112 3.50 18.40 3.11
CA HIS A 112 2.13 18.49 3.60
C HIS A 112 1.10 18.04 2.55
N ASP A 113 1.23 18.49 1.30
CA ASP A 113 0.24 18.23 0.23
C ASP A 113 0.27 16.75 -0.18
N ASN A 114 1.44 16.16 -0.29
CA ASN A 114 1.57 14.73 -0.56
C ASN A 114 1.07 13.89 0.62
N SER A 115 1.27 14.34 1.86
CA SER A 115 0.73 13.69 3.06
C SER A 115 -0.80 13.64 3.04
N LEU A 116 -1.46 14.76 2.70
CA LEU A 116 -2.92 14.81 2.56
C LEU A 116 -3.45 13.85 1.49
N ARG A 117 -2.75 13.71 0.36
CA ARG A 117 -3.11 12.75 -0.70
C ARG A 117 -3.03 11.30 -0.22
N VAL A 118 -1.96 10.97 0.52
CA VAL A 118 -1.80 9.62 1.10
C VAL A 118 -2.92 9.33 2.08
N ILE A 119 -3.24 10.28 2.97
CA ILE A 119 -4.35 10.14 3.93
C ILE A 119 -5.67 9.92 3.19
N ALA A 120 -5.95 10.69 2.13
CA ALA A 120 -7.15 10.51 1.32
C ALA A 120 -7.25 9.10 0.73
N HIS A 121 -6.16 8.57 0.14
CA HIS A 121 -6.15 7.20 -0.39
C HIS A 121 -6.34 6.12 0.69
N LEU A 122 -5.77 6.32 1.88
CA LEU A 122 -5.99 5.40 3.01
C LEU A 122 -7.46 5.46 3.48
N ARG A 123 -8.06 6.65 3.47
CA ARG A 123 -9.48 6.84 3.78
C ARG A 123 -10.37 6.16 2.72
N ASP A 124 -10.07 6.32 1.42
CA ASP A 124 -10.80 5.67 0.34
C ASP A 124 -10.78 4.13 0.50
N LEU A 125 -9.64 3.56 0.91
CA LEU A 125 -9.54 2.12 1.20
C LEU A 125 -10.41 1.73 2.40
N ALA A 126 -10.46 2.54 3.46
CA ALA A 126 -11.29 2.30 4.63
C ALA A 126 -12.79 2.38 4.29
N ASP A 127 -13.20 3.39 3.54
CA ASP A 127 -14.57 3.59 3.06
C ASP A 127 -14.99 2.45 2.11
N GLY A 128 -14.02 1.88 1.37
CA GLY A 128 -14.19 0.66 0.58
C GLY A 128 -14.31 -0.64 1.39
N GLY A 129 -14.26 -0.56 2.73
CA GLY A 129 -14.46 -1.68 3.65
C GLY A 129 -13.18 -2.35 4.16
N ALA A 130 -11.99 -1.77 3.92
CA ALA A 130 -10.76 -2.24 4.52
C ALA A 130 -10.59 -1.71 5.96
N SER A 131 -10.05 -2.53 6.85
CA SER A 131 -9.55 -2.04 8.16
C SER A 131 -8.15 -1.46 7.98
N VAL A 132 -7.99 -0.15 8.15
CA VAL A 132 -6.69 0.53 8.00
C VAL A 132 -6.10 0.79 9.38
N VAL A 133 -4.92 0.24 9.63
CA VAL A 133 -4.15 0.44 10.87
C VAL A 133 -2.87 1.17 10.52
N VAL A 134 -2.67 2.32 11.14
CA VAL A 134 -1.50 3.18 10.89
C VAL A 134 -0.69 3.33 12.18
N ALA A 135 0.61 3.06 12.10
CA ALA A 135 1.58 3.45 13.10
C ALA A 135 2.20 4.78 12.66
N THR A 136 2.09 5.82 13.48
CA THR A 136 2.62 7.15 13.11
C THR A 136 2.89 8.03 14.32
N HIS A 137 3.80 8.98 14.14
CA HIS A 137 4.04 10.13 15.04
C HIS A 137 3.45 11.44 14.48
N SER A 138 2.82 11.40 13.29
CA SER A 138 2.24 12.57 12.64
C SER A 138 0.87 12.93 13.21
N ASP A 139 0.76 14.14 13.80
CA ASP A 139 -0.53 14.66 14.28
C ASP A 139 -1.57 14.81 13.16
N LEU A 140 -1.11 15.08 11.92
CA LEU A 140 -1.97 15.19 10.75
C LEU A 140 -2.66 13.85 10.45
N VAL A 141 -1.89 12.75 10.46
CA VAL A 141 -2.43 11.40 10.24
C VAL A 141 -3.31 10.98 11.42
N ALA A 142 -2.86 11.21 12.63
CA ALA A 142 -3.63 10.91 13.84
C ALA A 142 -4.98 11.65 13.80
N GLY A 143 -5.00 12.97 13.54
CA GLY A 143 -6.22 13.75 13.44
C GLY A 143 -7.22 13.31 12.37
N SER A 144 -6.78 12.48 11.42
CA SER A 144 -7.61 11.92 10.35
C SER A 144 -8.17 10.52 10.66
N ALA A 145 -7.81 9.92 11.80
CA ALA A 145 -8.21 8.58 12.18
C ALA A 145 -9.54 8.59 12.97
N ASP A 146 -10.33 7.52 12.82
CA ASP A 146 -11.58 7.35 13.58
C ASP A 146 -11.33 6.92 15.04
N GLN A 147 -10.21 6.22 15.29
CA GLN A 147 -9.84 5.72 16.60
C GLN A 147 -8.33 5.82 16.83
N HIS A 148 -7.94 6.11 18.06
CA HIS A 148 -6.54 6.23 18.47
C HIS A 148 -6.20 5.21 19.56
N ILE A 149 -5.10 4.50 19.35
CA ILE A 149 -4.54 3.59 20.35
C ILE A 149 -3.15 4.13 20.74
N LYS A 150 -3.03 4.64 21.97
CA LYS A 150 -1.71 5.03 22.49
C LYS A 150 -0.97 3.78 22.97
N VAL A 151 0.19 3.55 22.41
CA VAL A 151 1.11 2.52 22.86
C VAL A 151 2.11 3.19 23.79
N ALA A 152 2.10 2.77 25.07
CA ALA A 152 3.01 3.29 26.10
C ALA A 152 4.41 2.69 25.95
#